data_48247072ac4b9325f7c237c34230c79c
#
_entry.id   48247072ac4b9325f7c237c34230c79c
#
_cell.length_a   1.000
_cell.length_b   1.000
_cell.length_c   1.000
_cell.angle_alpha   90.00
_cell.angle_beta   90.00
_cell.angle_gamma   90.00
#
_symmetry.space_group_name_H-M   'P 1'
#
loop_
_entity.id
_entity.type
_entity.pdbx_description
1 polymer ?
#
loop_
_entity_poly.entity_id
_entity_poly.type
_entity_poly.pdbx_seq_one_letter_code
_entity_poly.pdbx_strand_id
1 'polypeptide(L)'
;LTDVTIGNGVTNLDNYLFYRCNNLDNVTVPESVKKVGQYTFGGCTSMSSIQLPDSLESIDKCAFVDCDSLKNITIPKNVSSIGSNAFGYKVEKDTLVKGNDMTITGNESTAAKDYANANDITFDSLDPITTTNTEVPVATDTTVPVATDTTQTTEGSNSGTTETVPAGVVLYGDVNLDGRVDVTDCVLLNKAVAGSVQLDTAANKNADCNGNGEISSDDATVLMQFIVNLVKTLPYNG
;
A
#
# COMPACT_ATOMS: atom_id res chain seq x y z
N LEU A 1 -28.81 11.05 3.82
CA LEU A 1 -27.84 11.49 2.82
C LEU A 1 -26.90 10.32 2.56
N THR A 2 -26.93 9.77 1.36
CA THR A 2 -26.09 8.62 0.95
C THR A 2 -25.03 9.03 -0.06
N ASP A 3 -25.37 9.99 -0.92
CA ASP A 3 -24.52 10.42 -2.02
C ASP A 3 -24.46 11.95 -2.06
N VAL A 4 -23.28 12.49 -2.31
CA VAL A 4 -23.04 13.93 -2.44
C VAL A 4 -22.11 14.19 -3.62
N THR A 5 -22.49 15.14 -4.46
CA THR A 5 -21.64 15.71 -5.48
C THR A 5 -21.35 17.17 -5.11
N ILE A 6 -20.09 17.50 -4.87
CA ILE A 6 -19.65 18.85 -4.56
C ILE A 6 -19.41 19.60 -5.86
N GLY A 7 -19.95 20.83 -5.95
CA GLY A 7 -19.82 21.64 -7.16
C GLY A 7 -18.42 22.22 -7.37
N ASN A 8 -18.01 22.39 -8.62
CA ASN A 8 -16.67 22.85 -9.02
C ASN A 8 -16.29 24.28 -8.56
N GLY A 9 -17.21 25.03 -7.94
CA GLY A 9 -16.90 26.33 -7.34
C GLY A 9 -16.41 26.28 -5.90
N VAL A 10 -16.46 25.09 -5.26
CA VAL A 10 -16.07 24.88 -3.87
C VAL A 10 -14.57 24.68 -3.80
N THR A 11 -13.88 25.51 -3.03
CA THR A 11 -12.42 25.41 -2.83
C THR A 11 -12.03 24.82 -1.48
N ASN A 12 -12.90 24.91 -0.49
CA ASN A 12 -12.66 24.36 0.84
C ASN A 12 -13.90 23.60 1.32
N LEU A 13 -13.70 22.45 1.92
CA LEU A 13 -14.73 21.77 2.69
C LEU A 13 -14.61 22.27 4.13
N ASP A 14 -15.62 23.00 4.58
CA ASP A 14 -15.59 23.65 5.90
C ASP A 14 -15.64 22.65 7.05
N ASN A 15 -15.30 23.12 8.26
CA ASN A 15 -15.34 22.31 9.46
C ASN A 15 -16.75 21.76 9.69
N TYR A 16 -16.84 20.48 10.05
CA TYR A 16 -18.10 19.81 10.38
C TYR A 16 -19.13 19.71 9.24
N LEU A 17 -18.75 19.96 7.98
CA LEU A 17 -19.68 20.05 6.84
C LEU A 17 -20.59 18.82 6.70
N PHE A 18 -20.02 17.60 6.84
CA PHE A 18 -20.75 16.32 6.80
C PHE A 18 -20.66 15.56 8.12
N TYR A 19 -20.43 16.26 9.22
CA TYR A 19 -20.27 15.64 10.52
C TYR A 19 -21.48 14.81 10.91
N ARG A 20 -21.23 13.52 11.26
CA ARG A 20 -22.25 12.51 11.59
C ARG A 20 -23.27 12.25 10.49
N CYS A 21 -22.90 12.40 9.23
CA CYS A 21 -23.66 11.89 8.12
C CYS A 21 -23.46 10.36 8.03
N ASN A 22 -24.02 9.63 8.99
CA ASN A 22 -23.73 8.19 9.21
C ASN A 22 -24.01 7.29 8.00
N ASN A 23 -24.95 7.70 7.13
CA ASN A 23 -25.31 6.93 5.92
C ASN A 23 -24.61 7.44 4.66
N LEU A 24 -23.72 8.42 4.77
CA LEU A 24 -22.97 8.95 3.64
C LEU A 24 -21.92 7.91 3.20
N ASP A 25 -22.06 7.43 1.97
CA ASP A 25 -21.19 6.41 1.40
C ASP A 25 -20.34 6.98 0.25
N ASN A 26 -20.95 7.74 -0.65
CA ASN A 26 -20.27 8.28 -1.82
C ASN A 26 -20.17 9.80 -1.79
N VAL A 27 -18.97 10.31 -1.93
CA VAL A 27 -18.71 11.76 -2.07
C VAL A 27 -17.83 12.00 -3.29
N THR A 28 -18.34 12.77 -4.24
CA THR A 28 -17.53 13.26 -5.35
C THR A 28 -16.95 14.62 -4.99
N VAL A 29 -15.64 14.66 -4.81
CA VAL A 29 -14.87 15.88 -4.48
C VAL A 29 -14.21 16.40 -5.75
N PRO A 30 -14.51 17.64 -6.19
CA PRO A 30 -13.97 18.18 -7.44
C PRO A 30 -12.54 18.68 -7.28
N GLU A 31 -11.84 18.82 -8.41
CA GLU A 31 -10.46 19.34 -8.48
C GLU A 31 -10.31 20.84 -8.05
N SER A 32 -11.39 21.52 -7.72
CA SER A 32 -11.32 22.85 -7.14
C SER A 32 -11.01 22.84 -5.64
N VAL A 33 -11.20 21.68 -4.96
CA VAL A 33 -11.04 21.59 -3.51
C VAL A 33 -9.57 21.47 -3.14
N LYS A 34 -9.13 22.35 -2.24
CA LYS A 34 -7.75 22.44 -1.73
C LYS A 34 -7.63 22.06 -0.27
N LYS A 35 -8.73 22.09 0.47
CA LYS A 35 -8.72 21.84 1.90
C LYS A 35 -9.93 21.03 2.36
N VAL A 36 -9.66 20.02 3.22
CA VAL A 36 -10.66 19.33 4.04
C VAL A 36 -10.55 19.83 5.47
N GLY A 37 -11.61 20.45 5.97
CA GLY A 37 -11.65 21.07 7.29
C GLY A 37 -11.76 20.06 8.44
N GLN A 38 -11.73 20.59 9.65
CA GLN A 38 -11.79 19.79 10.88
C GLN A 38 -13.14 19.08 11.01
N TYR A 39 -13.13 17.79 11.31
CA TYR A 39 -14.34 16.94 11.44
C TYR A 39 -15.26 16.95 10.21
N THR A 40 -14.79 17.35 9.05
CA THR A 40 -15.64 17.45 7.83
C THR A 40 -16.44 16.17 7.59
N PHE A 41 -15.80 15.02 7.67
CA PHE A 41 -16.42 13.70 7.50
C PHE A 41 -16.48 12.90 8.82
N GLY A 42 -16.25 13.56 9.96
CA GLY A 42 -16.25 12.89 11.25
C GLY A 42 -17.59 12.21 11.53
N GLY A 43 -17.57 10.90 11.83
CA GLY A 43 -18.76 10.10 12.07
C GLY A 43 -19.51 9.66 10.80
N CYS A 44 -18.89 9.72 9.63
CA CYS A 44 -19.45 9.13 8.41
C CYS A 44 -19.19 7.61 8.41
N THR A 45 -19.90 6.88 9.27
CA THR A 45 -19.64 5.48 9.58
C THR A 45 -19.85 4.52 8.41
N SER A 46 -20.67 4.88 7.42
CA SER A 46 -20.92 4.07 6.22
C SER A 46 -19.92 4.34 5.09
N MET A 47 -19.13 5.43 5.18
CA MET A 47 -18.17 5.80 4.11
C MET A 47 -17.10 4.72 3.96
N SER A 48 -17.18 3.95 2.89
CA SER A 48 -16.25 2.86 2.59
C SER A 48 -15.07 3.31 1.73
N SER A 49 -15.26 4.37 0.94
CA SER A 49 -14.21 4.97 0.11
C SER A 49 -14.50 6.44 -0.15
N ILE A 50 -13.44 7.20 -0.44
CA ILE A 50 -13.51 8.57 -0.94
C ILE A 50 -12.33 8.82 -1.85
N GLN A 51 -12.58 9.48 -2.98
CA GLN A 51 -11.51 9.92 -3.87
C GLN A 51 -11.17 11.39 -3.58
N LEU A 52 -9.95 11.61 -3.14
CA LEU A 52 -9.41 12.95 -2.90
C LEU A 52 -8.78 13.50 -4.19
N PRO A 53 -9.03 14.78 -4.54
CA PRO A 53 -8.52 15.36 -5.78
C PRO A 53 -7.01 15.68 -5.68
N ASP A 54 -6.31 15.65 -6.81
CA ASP A 54 -4.88 15.99 -6.86
C ASP A 54 -4.56 17.44 -6.46
N SER A 55 -5.55 18.32 -6.52
CA SER A 55 -5.46 19.71 -6.07
C SER A 55 -5.43 19.89 -4.56
N LEU A 56 -5.73 18.82 -3.78
CA LEU A 56 -5.82 18.90 -2.32
C LEU A 56 -4.46 19.23 -1.69
N GLU A 57 -4.43 20.24 -0.83
CA GLU A 57 -3.22 20.75 -0.18
C GLU A 57 -3.15 20.42 1.32
N SER A 58 -4.32 20.30 1.99
CA SER A 58 -4.37 20.06 3.43
C SER A 58 -5.61 19.28 3.89
N ILE A 59 -5.42 18.50 4.95
CA ILE A 59 -6.47 17.75 5.66
C ILE A 59 -6.34 18.12 7.14
N ASP A 60 -7.38 18.69 7.73
CA ASP A 60 -7.33 19.18 9.10
C ASP A 60 -7.55 18.05 10.13
N LYS A 61 -7.41 18.42 11.40
CA LYS A 61 -7.56 17.55 12.57
C LYS A 61 -8.89 16.80 12.55
N CYS A 62 -8.85 15.48 12.85
CA CYS A 62 -10.04 14.63 12.99
C CYS A 62 -10.98 14.63 11.76
N ALA A 63 -10.48 14.98 10.58
CA ALA A 63 -11.31 15.12 9.38
C ALA A 63 -12.13 13.87 9.05
N PHE A 64 -11.60 12.67 9.32
CA PHE A 64 -12.22 11.35 9.08
C PHE A 64 -12.28 10.50 10.37
N VAL A 65 -12.41 11.13 11.53
CA VAL A 65 -12.60 10.39 12.79
C VAL A 65 -13.95 9.65 12.76
N ASP A 66 -14.02 8.46 13.35
CA ASP A 66 -15.24 7.61 13.34
C ASP A 66 -15.74 7.23 11.91
N CYS A 67 -14.88 7.19 10.91
CA CYS A 67 -15.19 6.62 9.60
C CYS A 67 -14.91 5.11 9.63
N ASP A 68 -15.73 4.34 10.32
CA ASP A 68 -15.46 2.93 10.66
C ASP A 68 -15.36 2.00 9.44
N SER A 69 -16.03 2.34 8.34
CA SER A 69 -16.00 1.58 7.10
C SER A 69 -14.82 1.93 6.18
N LEU A 70 -14.12 3.06 6.42
CA LEU A 70 -13.01 3.50 5.61
C LEU A 70 -11.75 2.73 5.96
N LYS A 71 -11.42 1.71 5.15
CA LYS A 71 -10.26 0.84 5.36
C LYS A 71 -9.04 1.25 4.55
N ASN A 72 -9.25 1.92 3.43
CA ASN A 72 -8.19 2.34 2.53
C ASN A 72 -8.45 3.77 2.07
N ILE A 73 -7.40 4.57 1.99
CA ILE A 73 -7.47 5.92 1.43
C ILE A 73 -6.20 6.24 0.66
N THR A 74 -6.37 6.76 -0.55
CA THR A 74 -5.24 7.31 -1.31
C THR A 74 -5.14 8.80 -1.04
N ILE A 75 -3.96 9.24 -0.57
CA ILE A 75 -3.68 10.64 -0.29
C ILE A 75 -2.82 11.21 -1.41
N PRO A 76 -3.30 12.24 -2.12
CA PRO A 76 -2.56 12.87 -3.20
C PRO A 76 -1.22 13.45 -2.74
N LYS A 77 -0.21 13.40 -3.61
CA LYS A 77 1.16 13.87 -3.32
C LYS A 77 1.26 15.35 -2.96
N ASN A 78 0.28 16.14 -3.38
CA ASN A 78 0.25 17.59 -3.13
C ASN A 78 -0.26 17.95 -1.72
N VAL A 79 -0.77 16.97 -0.96
CA VAL A 79 -1.13 17.17 0.44
C VAL A 79 0.14 17.39 1.25
N SER A 80 0.32 18.62 1.72
CA SER A 80 1.50 19.06 2.50
C SER A 80 1.31 18.95 4.00
N SER A 81 0.06 18.82 4.48
CA SER A 81 -0.23 18.70 5.90
C SER A 81 -1.45 17.85 6.20
N ILE A 82 -1.33 16.99 7.21
CA ILE A 82 -2.40 16.16 7.76
C ILE A 82 -2.47 16.40 9.26
N GLY A 83 -3.63 16.84 9.73
CA GLY A 83 -3.84 17.16 11.13
C GLY A 83 -3.91 15.93 12.02
N SER A 84 -3.70 16.12 13.33
CA SER A 84 -3.74 15.04 14.30
C SER A 84 -5.08 14.28 14.27
N ASN A 85 -5.01 12.95 14.37
CA ASN A 85 -6.16 12.05 14.40
C ASN A 85 -7.09 12.18 13.17
N ALA A 86 -6.56 12.64 12.04
CA ALA A 86 -7.35 12.80 10.82
C ALA A 86 -7.88 11.47 10.31
N PHE A 87 -7.09 10.40 10.42
CA PHE A 87 -7.42 9.04 9.99
C PHE A 87 -7.08 8.00 11.05
N GLY A 88 -7.79 6.88 11.04
CA GLY A 88 -7.48 5.72 11.88
C GLY A 88 -7.86 5.89 13.36
N TYR A 89 -8.67 6.87 13.69
CA TYR A 89 -9.13 7.12 15.05
C TYR A 89 -10.65 7.10 15.15
N LYS A 90 -11.13 6.73 16.34
CA LYS A 90 -12.55 6.75 16.72
C LYS A 90 -12.74 7.33 18.12
N VAL A 91 -13.95 7.74 18.42
CA VAL A 91 -14.34 8.22 19.76
C VAL A 91 -15.01 7.10 20.53
N GLU A 92 -14.39 6.67 21.63
CA GLU A 92 -14.98 5.74 22.60
C GLU A 92 -15.05 6.39 23.98
N LYS A 93 -16.25 6.46 24.55
CA LYS A 93 -16.49 7.05 25.88
C LYS A 93 -15.81 8.42 26.03
N ASP A 94 -16.07 9.30 25.06
CA ASP A 94 -15.53 10.68 24.96
C ASP A 94 -14.00 10.76 24.86
N THR A 95 -13.33 9.66 24.54
CA THR A 95 -11.88 9.60 24.36
C THR A 95 -11.55 9.20 22.93
N LEU A 96 -10.59 9.88 22.32
CA LEU A 96 -10.02 9.47 21.03
C LEU A 96 -9.12 8.25 21.24
N VAL A 97 -9.45 7.16 20.59
CA VAL A 97 -8.67 5.92 20.59
C VAL A 97 -8.28 5.55 19.17
N LYS A 98 -7.23 4.77 19.03
CA LYS A 98 -6.88 4.18 17.72
C LYS A 98 -8.04 3.30 17.28
N GLY A 99 -8.48 3.50 16.06
CA GLY A 99 -9.63 2.80 15.47
C GLY A 99 -9.23 1.52 14.76
N ASN A 100 -9.88 1.31 13.62
CA ASN A 100 -9.70 0.11 12.82
C ASN A 100 -8.34 0.06 12.13
N ASP A 101 -7.94 -1.15 11.76
CA ASP A 101 -6.87 -1.36 10.79
C ASP A 101 -7.26 -0.67 9.48
N MET A 102 -6.44 0.27 9.06
CA MET A 102 -6.59 0.96 7.80
C MET A 102 -5.24 1.07 7.10
N THR A 103 -5.29 1.27 5.81
CA THR A 103 -4.12 1.50 4.97
C THR A 103 -4.20 2.88 4.34
N ILE A 104 -3.11 3.64 4.42
CA ILE A 104 -2.93 4.88 3.68
C ILE A 104 -2.04 4.57 2.48
N THR A 105 -2.53 4.90 1.29
CA THR A 105 -1.77 4.80 0.04
C THR A 105 -1.30 6.20 -0.37
N GLY A 106 -0.04 6.35 -0.76
CA GLY A 106 0.52 7.65 -1.14
C GLY A 106 1.95 7.55 -1.66
N ASN A 107 2.56 8.69 -1.92
CA ASN A 107 3.96 8.73 -2.35
C ASN A 107 4.91 8.77 -1.15
N GLU A 108 6.11 8.23 -1.34
CA GLU A 108 7.20 8.37 -0.37
C GLU A 108 7.57 9.87 -0.19
N SER A 109 8.19 10.20 0.92
CA SER A 109 8.59 11.58 1.22
C SER A 109 7.45 12.61 1.19
N THR A 110 6.22 12.18 1.54
CA THR A 110 5.03 13.04 1.64
C THR A 110 4.44 13.05 3.05
N ALA A 111 3.59 14.03 3.33
CA ALA A 111 2.84 14.11 4.58
C ALA A 111 1.99 12.84 4.84
N ALA A 112 1.57 12.11 3.81
CA ALA A 112 0.86 10.85 3.93
C ALA A 112 1.71 9.77 4.60
N LYS A 113 2.95 9.61 4.15
CA LYS A 113 3.93 8.67 4.74
C LYS A 113 4.27 9.04 6.17
N ASP A 114 4.58 10.33 6.41
CA ASP A 114 4.92 10.82 7.74
C ASP A 114 3.75 10.61 8.73
N TYR A 115 2.53 10.90 8.30
CA TYR A 115 1.33 10.68 9.11
C TYR A 115 1.12 9.20 9.42
N ALA A 116 1.23 8.31 8.42
CA ALA A 116 1.08 6.87 8.61
C ALA A 116 2.09 6.34 9.64
N ASN A 117 3.37 6.69 9.49
CA ASN A 117 4.45 6.30 10.41
C ASN A 117 4.21 6.82 11.83
N ALA A 118 3.83 8.09 11.98
CA ALA A 118 3.60 8.72 13.30
C ALA A 118 2.40 8.13 14.04
N ASN A 119 1.48 7.46 13.34
CA ASN A 119 0.26 6.90 13.89
C ASN A 119 0.19 5.37 13.81
N ASP A 120 1.29 4.66 13.46
CA ASP A 120 1.34 3.21 13.24
C ASP A 120 0.21 2.72 12.33
N ILE A 121 0.00 3.38 11.20
CA ILE A 121 -0.94 3.02 10.16
C ILE A 121 -0.15 2.38 9.01
N THR A 122 -0.67 1.30 8.44
CA THR A 122 -0.08 0.67 7.26
C THR A 122 0.00 1.68 6.11
N PHE A 123 1.16 1.74 5.46
CA PHE A 123 1.38 2.63 4.33
C PHE A 123 1.75 1.84 3.08
N ASP A 124 1.02 2.09 1.99
CA ASP A 124 1.28 1.56 0.66
C ASP A 124 1.86 2.66 -0.23
N SER A 125 3.04 2.43 -0.78
CA SER A 125 3.72 3.42 -1.63
C SER A 125 3.19 3.40 -3.06
N LEU A 126 2.91 4.58 -3.61
CA LEU A 126 2.62 4.79 -5.04
C LEU A 126 3.89 5.06 -5.85
N ASP A 127 5.02 5.31 -5.19
CA ASP A 127 6.25 5.60 -5.89
C ASP A 127 6.80 4.33 -6.55
N PRO A 128 7.30 4.43 -7.77
CA PRO A 128 8.02 3.33 -8.37
C PRO A 128 9.22 2.99 -7.48
N ILE A 129 9.42 1.72 -7.20
CA ILE A 129 10.56 1.26 -6.41
C ILE A 129 11.84 1.71 -7.11
N THR A 130 12.41 2.81 -6.61
CA THR A 130 13.71 3.29 -7.07
C THR A 130 14.75 2.50 -6.28
N THR A 131 15.29 1.44 -6.88
CA THR A 131 16.50 0.82 -6.36
C THR A 131 17.61 1.85 -6.46
N THR A 132 17.87 2.59 -5.40
CA THR A 132 19.13 3.32 -5.26
C THR A 132 20.23 2.28 -5.11
N ASN A 133 20.84 1.95 -6.25
CA ASN A 133 22.07 1.18 -6.28
C ASN A 133 23.16 2.04 -5.62
N THR A 134 23.30 1.92 -4.30
CA THR A 134 24.49 2.42 -3.62
C THR A 134 25.59 1.44 -3.97
N GLU A 135 26.40 1.76 -4.98
CA GLU A 135 27.64 1.06 -5.27
C GLU A 135 28.50 1.04 -4.00
N VAL A 136 28.51 -0.11 -3.35
CA VAL A 136 29.54 -0.42 -2.36
C VAL A 136 30.82 -0.73 -3.16
N PRO A 137 31.97 -0.06 -2.90
CA PRO A 137 33.20 -0.38 -3.63
C PRO A 137 33.57 -1.84 -3.43
N VAL A 138 33.71 -2.54 -4.55
CA VAL A 138 34.21 -3.92 -4.59
C VAL A 138 35.64 -3.96 -4.05
N ALA A 139 35.82 -4.49 -2.87
CA ALA A 139 37.12 -4.97 -2.43
C ALA A 139 37.30 -6.36 -3.06
N THR A 140 38.29 -6.44 -3.96
CA THR A 140 38.75 -7.71 -4.53
C THR A 140 39.43 -8.53 -3.44
N ASP A 141 38.87 -9.66 -3.05
CA ASP A 141 39.68 -10.75 -2.53
C ASP A 141 39.12 -12.10 -3.02
N THR A 142 40.06 -12.86 -3.54
CA THR A 142 39.95 -14.15 -4.20
C THR A 142 39.92 -15.23 -3.14
N THR A 143 38.87 -16.05 -3.09
CA THR A 143 38.96 -17.52 -2.87
C THR A 143 37.55 -18.15 -2.81
N VAL A 144 37.30 -19.06 -3.73
CA VAL A 144 36.14 -19.94 -3.76
C VAL A 144 36.33 -21.08 -2.73
N PRO A 145 35.27 -21.45 -2.01
CA PRO A 145 34.89 -22.84 -1.98
C PRO A 145 33.43 -23.08 -2.32
N VAL A 146 33.24 -24.10 -3.16
CA VAL A 146 32.02 -24.78 -3.50
C VAL A 146 31.30 -25.26 -2.23
N ALA A 147 30.03 -24.93 -2.07
CA ALA A 147 29.15 -25.58 -1.09
C ALA A 147 27.77 -25.85 -1.71
N THR A 148 27.56 -27.13 -1.87
CA THR A 148 26.36 -27.97 -1.97
C THR A 148 25.02 -27.33 -1.80
N ASP A 149 24.20 -27.58 -2.83
CA ASP A 149 22.75 -27.56 -2.90
C ASP A 149 22.08 -28.10 -1.61
N THR A 150 21.26 -27.27 -0.98
CA THR A 150 20.30 -27.72 0.02
C THR A 150 18.97 -27.04 -0.24
N THR A 151 18.12 -27.75 -0.95
CA THR A 151 16.71 -27.44 -1.16
C THR A 151 16.00 -27.43 0.20
N GLN A 152 15.64 -26.30 0.73
CA GLN A 152 14.68 -26.22 1.83
C GLN A 152 13.34 -25.74 1.30
N THR A 153 12.40 -26.68 1.29
CA THR A 153 10.98 -26.41 1.15
C THR A 153 10.47 -25.76 2.43
N THR A 154 10.08 -24.49 2.36
CA THR A 154 9.33 -23.85 3.45
C THR A 154 7.84 -23.91 3.15
N GLU A 155 7.12 -24.67 3.96
CA GLU A 155 5.65 -24.74 3.94
C GLU A 155 5.06 -23.35 4.31
N GLY A 156 4.12 -22.88 3.47
CA GLY A 156 3.47 -21.60 3.63
C GLY A 156 2.61 -21.53 4.90
N SER A 157 3.04 -20.72 5.84
CA SER A 157 2.19 -20.25 6.93
C SER A 157 1.97 -18.77 6.75
N ASN A 158 0.75 -18.39 6.42
CA ASN A 158 0.27 -17.01 6.35
C ASN A 158 0.13 -16.46 7.79
N SER A 159 1.22 -15.93 8.33
CA SER A 159 1.21 -15.14 9.57
C SER A 159 2.36 -14.15 9.50
N GLY A 160 2.01 -12.85 9.47
CA GLY A 160 2.97 -11.76 9.35
C GLY A 160 4.01 -11.77 10.47
N THR A 161 5.19 -12.23 10.13
CA THR A 161 6.42 -11.98 10.88
C THR A 161 7.46 -11.51 9.88
N THR A 162 8.00 -10.32 10.11
CA THR A 162 9.15 -9.79 9.40
C THR A 162 10.37 -10.67 9.68
N GLU A 163 10.60 -11.66 8.85
CA GLU A 163 11.89 -12.36 8.81
C GLU A 163 12.78 -11.65 7.81
N THR A 164 13.91 -11.16 8.27
CA THR A 164 15.00 -10.67 7.41
C THR A 164 15.56 -11.87 6.63
N VAL A 165 15.22 -11.97 5.36
CA VAL A 165 15.71 -13.03 4.47
C VAL A 165 17.21 -12.82 4.25
N PRO A 166 18.08 -13.83 4.49
CA PRO A 166 19.51 -13.74 4.21
C PRO A 166 19.77 -13.45 2.73
N ALA A 167 20.77 -12.63 2.42
CA ALA A 167 21.14 -12.32 1.04
C ALA A 167 21.46 -13.60 0.26
N GLY A 168 20.71 -13.86 -0.81
CA GLY A 168 20.89 -15.02 -1.69
C GLY A 168 19.77 -16.07 -1.65
N VAL A 169 18.78 -15.92 -0.77
CA VAL A 169 17.59 -16.78 -0.79
C VAL A 169 16.58 -16.26 -1.81
N VAL A 170 16.14 -17.11 -2.74
CA VAL A 170 15.06 -16.80 -3.68
C VAL A 170 13.74 -16.94 -2.93
N LEU A 171 12.99 -15.86 -2.83
CA LEU A 171 11.62 -15.86 -2.30
C LEU A 171 10.66 -15.73 -3.49
N TYR A 172 10.29 -16.85 -4.07
CA TYR A 172 9.39 -16.86 -5.22
C TYR A 172 8.10 -16.12 -4.93
N GLY A 173 7.72 -15.24 -5.84
CA GLY A 173 6.54 -14.38 -5.71
C GLY A 173 6.80 -13.02 -5.08
N ASP A 174 7.91 -12.81 -4.38
CA ASP A 174 8.33 -11.50 -3.87
C ASP A 174 9.06 -10.75 -4.99
N VAL A 175 8.29 -10.19 -5.89
CA VAL A 175 8.80 -9.53 -7.11
C VAL A 175 9.32 -8.13 -6.81
N ASN A 176 8.77 -7.49 -5.76
CA ASN A 176 9.17 -6.16 -5.32
C ASN A 176 10.32 -6.17 -4.30
N LEU A 177 10.75 -7.36 -3.84
CA LEU A 177 11.86 -7.59 -2.90
C LEU A 177 11.61 -6.96 -1.51
N ASP A 178 10.36 -6.83 -1.08
CA ASP A 178 10.01 -6.27 0.23
C ASP A 178 9.94 -7.31 1.36
N GLY A 179 10.18 -8.59 1.03
CA GLY A 179 10.15 -9.73 1.94
C GLY A 179 8.75 -10.30 2.16
N ARG A 180 7.77 -9.92 1.37
CA ARG A 180 6.39 -10.43 1.39
C ARG A 180 5.99 -10.91 0.01
N VAL A 181 4.91 -11.70 -0.04
CA VAL A 181 4.29 -12.10 -1.30
C VAL A 181 2.83 -11.72 -1.24
N ASP A 182 2.46 -10.67 -1.96
CA ASP A 182 1.11 -10.12 -1.95
C ASP A 182 0.67 -9.56 -3.32
N VAL A 183 -0.46 -8.86 -3.34
CA VAL A 183 -1.03 -8.32 -4.58
C VAL A 183 -0.13 -7.29 -5.27
N THR A 184 0.76 -6.63 -4.52
CA THR A 184 1.67 -5.62 -5.09
C THR A 184 2.71 -6.26 -6.00
N ASP A 185 3.18 -7.47 -5.65
CA ASP A 185 4.05 -8.28 -6.49
C ASP A 185 3.37 -8.69 -7.79
N CYS A 186 2.12 -9.11 -7.69
CA CYS A 186 1.34 -9.46 -8.88
C CYS A 186 1.14 -8.26 -9.82
N VAL A 187 0.92 -7.08 -9.27
CA VAL A 187 0.83 -5.84 -10.06
C VAL A 187 2.17 -5.52 -10.73
N LEU A 188 3.28 -5.64 -10.02
CA LEU A 188 4.62 -5.40 -10.55
C LEU A 188 4.97 -6.42 -11.63
N LEU A 189 4.69 -7.70 -11.40
CA LEU A 189 4.92 -8.77 -12.36
C LEU A 189 4.12 -8.55 -13.65
N ASN A 190 2.84 -8.19 -13.55
CA ASN A 190 2.03 -7.85 -14.73
C ASN A 190 2.58 -6.65 -15.51
N LYS A 191 3.10 -5.63 -14.85
CA LYS A 191 3.77 -4.49 -15.51
C LYS A 191 5.05 -4.93 -16.23
N ALA A 192 5.82 -5.84 -15.63
CA ALA A 192 7.02 -6.39 -16.24
C ALA A 192 6.70 -7.23 -17.47
N VAL A 193 5.71 -8.11 -17.39
CA VAL A 193 5.20 -8.90 -18.54
C VAL A 193 4.71 -8.02 -19.67
N ALA A 194 4.05 -6.89 -19.34
CA ALA A 194 3.60 -5.91 -20.34
C ALA A 194 4.73 -5.03 -20.88
N GLY A 195 5.99 -5.22 -20.44
CA GLY A 195 7.14 -4.43 -20.87
C GLY A 195 7.16 -2.98 -20.35
N SER A 196 6.31 -2.65 -19.37
CA SER A 196 6.22 -1.31 -18.80
C SER A 196 7.26 -1.04 -17.71
N VAL A 197 7.85 -2.10 -17.15
CA VAL A 197 8.88 -2.06 -16.12
C VAL A 197 9.90 -3.15 -16.43
N GLN A 198 11.18 -2.90 -16.11
CA GLN A 198 12.22 -3.93 -16.13
C GLN A 198 12.52 -4.35 -14.70
N LEU A 199 12.53 -5.66 -14.45
CA LEU A 199 12.93 -6.23 -13.19
C LEU A 199 14.45 -6.39 -13.13
N ASP A 200 15.05 -6.22 -11.98
CA ASP A 200 16.44 -6.56 -11.76
C ASP A 200 16.66 -8.09 -11.68
N THR A 201 17.90 -8.52 -11.51
CA THR A 201 18.25 -9.96 -11.51
C THR A 201 17.60 -10.74 -10.36
N ALA A 202 17.42 -10.12 -9.19
CA ALA A 202 16.82 -10.77 -8.03
C ALA A 202 15.29 -10.85 -8.19
N ALA A 203 14.65 -9.73 -8.56
CA ALA A 203 13.23 -9.67 -8.85
C ALA A 203 12.83 -10.63 -9.99
N ASN A 204 13.65 -10.76 -11.04
CA ASN A 204 13.41 -11.74 -12.12
C ASN A 204 13.41 -13.19 -11.61
N LYS A 205 14.31 -13.55 -10.69
CA LYS A 205 14.31 -14.91 -10.11
C LYS A 205 13.06 -15.16 -9.27
N ASN A 206 12.65 -14.17 -8.48
CA ASN A 206 11.46 -14.27 -7.65
C ASN A 206 10.17 -14.26 -8.48
N ALA A 207 10.20 -13.66 -9.67
CA ALA A 207 9.06 -13.54 -10.58
C ALA A 207 8.73 -14.85 -11.33
N ASP A 208 9.66 -15.78 -11.44
CA ASP A 208 9.45 -17.10 -12.06
C ASP A 208 8.64 -18.01 -11.13
N CYS A 209 7.36 -17.70 -10.98
CA CYS A 209 6.47 -18.35 -10.02
C CYS A 209 6.08 -19.76 -10.40
N ASN A 210 6.27 -20.15 -11.66
CA ASN A 210 6.05 -21.52 -12.15
C ASN A 210 7.35 -22.33 -12.34
N GLY A 211 8.52 -21.72 -12.13
CA GLY A 211 9.82 -22.38 -12.18
C GLY A 211 10.26 -22.82 -13.57
N ASN A 212 9.73 -22.25 -14.64
CA ASN A 212 10.05 -22.63 -16.01
C ASN A 212 11.24 -21.88 -16.63
N GLY A 213 11.78 -20.86 -15.94
CA GLY A 213 12.91 -20.04 -16.36
C GLY A 213 12.54 -18.85 -17.24
N GLU A 214 11.26 -18.63 -17.55
CA GLU A 214 10.76 -17.51 -18.35
C GLU A 214 9.74 -16.71 -17.56
N ILE A 215 9.75 -15.38 -17.70
CA ILE A 215 8.76 -14.51 -17.06
C ILE A 215 7.64 -14.19 -18.03
N SER A 216 6.43 -14.60 -17.70
CA SER A 216 5.25 -14.51 -18.55
C SER A 216 3.95 -14.24 -17.78
N SER A 217 2.84 -14.16 -18.48
CA SER A 217 1.50 -14.06 -17.87
C SER A 217 1.13 -15.30 -17.04
N ASP A 218 1.78 -16.44 -17.29
CA ASP A 218 1.53 -17.68 -16.56
C ASP A 218 2.05 -17.55 -15.12
N ASP A 219 3.20 -16.90 -14.92
CA ASP A 219 3.75 -16.60 -13.59
C ASP A 219 2.84 -15.67 -12.81
N ALA A 220 2.33 -14.62 -13.46
CA ALA A 220 1.36 -13.72 -12.83
C ALA A 220 0.07 -14.45 -12.43
N THR A 221 -0.34 -15.43 -13.22
CA THR A 221 -1.50 -16.28 -12.90
C THR A 221 -1.22 -17.18 -11.69
N VAL A 222 -0.07 -17.84 -11.67
CA VAL A 222 0.35 -18.68 -10.54
C VAL A 222 0.51 -17.86 -9.27
N LEU A 223 1.12 -16.68 -9.35
CA LEU A 223 1.28 -15.78 -8.21
C LEU A 223 -0.08 -15.35 -7.65
N MET A 224 -1.03 -14.97 -8.52
CA MET A 224 -2.37 -14.64 -8.08
C MET A 224 -3.08 -15.82 -7.41
N GLN A 225 -2.94 -17.04 -7.97
CA GLN A 225 -3.48 -18.26 -7.37
C GLN A 225 -2.88 -18.56 -5.99
N PHE A 226 -1.59 -18.27 -5.80
CA PHE A 226 -0.95 -18.37 -4.50
C PHE A 226 -1.51 -17.36 -3.51
N ILE A 227 -1.62 -16.09 -3.88
CA ILE A 227 -2.15 -15.02 -3.04
C ILE A 227 -3.59 -15.33 -2.57
N VAL A 228 -4.44 -15.87 -3.46
CA VAL A 228 -5.82 -16.26 -3.09
C VAL A 228 -5.90 -17.69 -2.52
N ASN A 229 -4.75 -18.30 -2.18
CA ASN A 229 -4.63 -19.59 -1.51
C ASN A 229 -5.14 -20.81 -2.30
N LEU A 230 -5.18 -20.72 -3.62
CA LEU A 230 -5.47 -21.86 -4.52
C LEU A 230 -4.23 -22.72 -4.76
N VAL A 231 -3.06 -22.12 -4.79
CA VAL A 231 -1.75 -22.77 -4.82
C VAL A 231 -1.09 -22.58 -3.46
N LYS A 232 -0.43 -23.60 -2.93
CA LYS A 232 0.11 -23.61 -1.56
C LYS A 232 1.58 -23.28 -1.47
N THR A 233 2.31 -23.45 -2.54
CA THR A 233 3.78 -23.28 -2.58
C THR A 233 4.19 -22.63 -3.90
N LEU A 234 5.28 -21.85 -3.85
CA LEU A 234 5.99 -21.35 -5.02
C LEU A 234 7.43 -21.87 -5.01
N PRO A 235 8.05 -22.17 -6.17
CA PRO A 235 7.42 -22.16 -7.49
C PRO A 235 6.41 -23.33 -7.64
N TYR A 236 5.38 -23.11 -8.45
CA TYR A 236 4.36 -24.11 -8.73
C TYR A 236 4.65 -24.81 -10.06
N ASN A 237 4.95 -26.07 -10.02
CA ASN A 237 5.37 -26.88 -11.19
C ASN A 237 4.20 -27.75 -11.76
N GLY A 238 2.93 -27.45 -11.45
CA GLY A 238 1.74 -28.13 -12.00
C GLY A 238 1.36 -29.39 -11.28
#